data_4fbad2a6c8c3d3f7423f7f734acd1a2b
#
_entry.id   4fbad2a6c8c3d3f7423f7f734acd1a2b
#
_cell.length_a   1.000
_cell.length_b   1.000
_cell.length_c   1.000
_cell.angle_alpha   90.00
_cell.angle_beta   90.00
_cell.angle_gamma   90.00
#
_symmetry.space_group_name_H-M   'P 1'
#
loop_
_entity.id
_entity.type
_entity.pdbx_description
1 polymer ?
#
loop_
_entity_poly.entity_id
_entity_poly.type
_entity_poly.pdbx_seq_one_letter_code
_entity_poly.pdbx_strand_id
1 'polypeptide(L)'
;MYKRQGNGNADADPEILVAIGGLAGTSSTTGLKAPTVTKMRFVVGTTATTDMTAGDGTQRILVEITYDEEVTVDTSGGTPTLVIANNNASGGGYGNHTLSYTATGSTKNQLRFEKTSAGLGNTDVLTIGGSNIVLNSGTIVDTAAAAAGNTVAASLVLSGLTAVARTVSS
;
A
#
# COMPACT_ATOMS: atom_id res chain seq x y z
N MET A 1 10.51 -36.30 -2.41
CA MET A 1 9.57 -37.43 -2.61
C MET A 1 8.19 -36.79 -2.83
N TYR A 2 7.74 -36.76 -4.08
CA TYR A 2 6.46 -36.19 -4.43
C TYR A 2 5.36 -37.18 -4.10
N LYS A 3 4.47 -36.87 -3.20
CA LYS A 3 3.32 -37.69 -2.88
C LYS A 3 2.23 -37.42 -3.90
N ARG A 4 1.92 -38.37 -4.72
CA ARG A 4 0.80 -38.32 -5.66
C ARG A 4 -0.49 -38.16 -4.87
N GLN A 5 -1.16 -37.04 -5.04
CA GLN A 5 -2.48 -36.85 -4.46
C GLN A 5 -3.47 -37.58 -5.39
N GLY A 6 -4.08 -38.63 -4.88
CA GLY A 6 -4.99 -39.46 -5.66
C GLY A 6 -6.28 -38.70 -5.98
N ASN A 7 -6.38 -38.17 -7.19
CA ASN A 7 -7.63 -37.71 -7.78
C ASN A 7 -8.47 -38.85 -8.41
N GLY A 8 -8.11 -40.09 -8.15
CA GLY A 8 -8.76 -41.27 -8.71
C GLY A 8 -8.40 -41.59 -10.17
N ASN A 9 -7.57 -40.77 -10.82
CA ASN A 9 -7.10 -41.00 -12.18
C ASN A 9 -5.64 -41.47 -12.15
N ALA A 10 -5.42 -42.76 -12.51
CA ALA A 10 -4.08 -43.35 -12.51
C ALA A 10 -3.16 -42.79 -13.62
N ASP A 11 -3.73 -42.15 -14.64
CA ASP A 11 -3.03 -41.64 -15.82
C ASP A 11 -2.86 -40.10 -15.80
N ALA A 12 -3.27 -39.44 -14.70
CA ALA A 12 -3.04 -38.00 -14.57
C ALA A 12 -1.55 -37.73 -14.36
N ASP A 13 -1.02 -36.79 -15.15
CA ASP A 13 0.30 -36.22 -14.92
C ASP A 13 0.38 -35.63 -13.51
N PRO A 14 1.53 -35.74 -12.81
CA PRO A 14 1.68 -35.18 -11.49
C PRO A 14 1.48 -33.68 -11.54
N GLU A 15 0.43 -33.19 -10.90
CA GLU A 15 0.27 -31.73 -10.67
C GLU A 15 1.45 -31.26 -9.85
N ILE A 16 2.21 -30.34 -10.41
CA ILE A 16 3.23 -29.60 -9.67
C ILE A 16 2.47 -28.56 -8.84
N LEU A 17 2.21 -28.89 -7.57
CA LEU A 17 1.85 -27.87 -6.58
C LEU A 17 3.06 -26.97 -6.44
N VAL A 18 2.99 -25.79 -7.03
CA VAL A 18 3.98 -24.75 -6.83
C VAL A 18 3.98 -24.45 -5.33
N ALA A 19 5.05 -24.83 -4.64
CA ALA A 19 5.28 -24.38 -3.29
C ALA A 19 5.55 -22.87 -3.34
N ILE A 20 4.52 -22.07 -3.12
CA ILE A 20 4.70 -20.63 -2.93
C ILE A 20 5.52 -20.48 -1.65
N GLY A 21 6.72 -19.93 -1.78
CA GLY A 21 7.60 -19.71 -0.63
C GLY A 21 6.86 -18.89 0.42
N GLY A 22 6.74 -19.42 1.64
CA GLY A 22 5.99 -18.81 2.73
C GLY A 22 4.72 -19.56 3.13
N LEU A 23 4.23 -20.53 2.33
CA LEU A 23 3.11 -21.40 2.75
C LEU A 23 3.52 -22.43 3.82
N ALA A 24 4.81 -22.68 4.01
CA ALA A 24 5.31 -23.56 5.04
C ALA A 24 5.15 -22.87 6.42
N GLY A 25 4.15 -23.28 7.16
CA GLY A 25 3.82 -22.74 8.49
C GLY A 25 2.41 -22.14 8.59
N THR A 26 1.66 -22.09 7.50
CA THR A 26 0.25 -21.75 7.55
C THR A 26 -0.56 -22.97 7.98
N SER A 27 -1.22 -22.88 9.12
CA SER A 27 -2.27 -23.83 9.46
C SER A 27 -3.58 -23.37 8.82
N SER A 28 -4.47 -24.31 8.53
CA SER A 28 -5.82 -24.00 8.04
C SER A 28 -6.63 -23.09 9.01
N THR A 29 -6.11 -22.85 10.21
CA THR A 29 -6.73 -22.04 11.24
C THR A 29 -6.10 -20.64 11.38
N THR A 30 -4.90 -20.41 10.84
CA THR A 30 -4.17 -19.15 11.00
C THR A 30 -4.06 -18.33 9.70
N GLY A 31 -4.59 -18.85 8.62
CA GLY A 31 -4.55 -18.16 7.33
C GLY A 31 -3.16 -18.12 6.68
N LEU A 32 -3.08 -17.44 5.58
CA LEU A 32 -1.86 -17.17 4.86
C LEU A 32 -0.97 -16.18 5.65
N LYS A 33 0.30 -16.09 5.29
CA LYS A 33 1.20 -15.08 5.82
C LYS A 33 0.58 -13.69 5.65
N ALA A 34 0.74 -12.83 6.67
CA ALA A 34 0.22 -11.47 6.62
C ALA A 34 0.68 -10.74 5.35
N PRO A 35 -0.23 -10.06 4.64
CA PRO A 35 0.11 -9.26 3.46
C PRO A 35 1.24 -8.29 3.75
N THR A 36 2.23 -8.24 2.86
CA THR A 36 3.39 -7.37 3.01
C THR A 36 3.47 -6.34 1.88
N VAL A 37 3.99 -5.16 2.18
CA VAL A 37 4.17 -4.12 1.18
C VAL A 37 5.34 -4.49 0.28
N THR A 38 5.12 -4.49 -1.04
CA THR A 38 6.12 -4.82 -2.06
C THR A 38 6.56 -3.61 -2.86
N LYS A 39 5.72 -2.58 -2.96
CA LYS A 39 6.02 -1.39 -3.76
C LYS A 39 5.31 -0.16 -3.21
N MET A 40 5.95 0.99 -3.37
CA MET A 40 5.35 2.30 -3.15
C MET A 40 5.74 3.25 -4.28
N ARG A 41 4.83 4.14 -4.67
CA ARG A 41 5.07 5.12 -5.73
C ARG A 41 4.22 6.36 -5.59
N PHE A 42 4.68 7.48 -6.11
CA PHE A 42 3.83 8.62 -6.43
C PHE A 42 3.04 8.34 -7.70
N VAL A 43 1.78 8.75 -7.71
CA VAL A 43 0.91 8.68 -8.90
C VAL A 43 0.66 10.10 -9.38
N VAL A 44 0.93 10.36 -10.64
CA VAL A 44 0.78 11.68 -11.26
C VAL A 44 0.07 11.58 -12.59
N GLY A 45 -0.58 12.66 -13.01
CA GLY A 45 -1.23 12.74 -14.32
C GLY A 45 -2.54 11.97 -14.44
N THR A 46 -3.17 11.59 -13.30
CA THR A 46 -4.45 10.85 -13.34
C THR A 46 -5.66 11.75 -13.50
N THR A 47 -5.57 13.03 -13.17
CA THR A 47 -6.74 13.93 -13.23
C THR A 47 -6.42 15.37 -13.51
N ALA A 48 -5.20 15.85 -13.39
CA ALA A 48 -5.03 17.28 -13.51
C ALA A 48 -3.59 17.77 -13.56
N THR A 49 -3.54 18.95 -14.07
CA THR A 49 -2.47 19.92 -13.97
C THR A 49 -1.97 20.20 -12.55
N THR A 50 -2.62 19.69 -11.50
CA THR A 50 -2.32 19.96 -10.09
C THR A 50 -1.60 18.83 -9.36
N ASP A 51 -1.38 17.70 -10.02
CA ASP A 51 -0.70 16.56 -9.40
C ASP A 51 0.80 16.84 -9.25
N MET A 52 1.26 17.04 -8.02
CA MET A 52 2.67 17.28 -7.70
C MET A 52 3.30 18.50 -8.39
N THR A 53 2.49 19.51 -8.72
CA THR A 53 2.97 20.80 -9.20
C THR A 53 3.08 21.82 -8.05
N ALA A 54 3.88 22.86 -8.23
CA ALA A 54 3.99 23.91 -7.23
C ALA A 54 2.69 24.73 -7.13
N GLY A 55 2.29 25.10 -5.92
CA GLY A 55 1.09 25.90 -5.68
C GLY A 55 0.67 25.98 -4.22
N ASP A 56 -0.16 26.95 -3.91
CA ASP A 56 -0.54 27.34 -2.55
C ASP A 56 -1.84 26.65 -2.10
N GLY A 57 -1.75 25.35 -1.73
CA GLY A 57 -2.82 24.70 -1.00
C GLY A 57 -3.95 24.10 -1.85
N THR A 58 -3.79 24.02 -3.17
CA THR A 58 -4.76 23.39 -4.07
C THR A 58 -4.19 22.16 -4.79
N GLN A 59 -2.94 21.84 -4.49
CA GLN A 59 -2.22 20.79 -5.19
C GLN A 59 -2.57 19.40 -4.62
N ARG A 60 -2.50 18.38 -5.46
CA ARG A 60 -2.76 17.02 -5.05
C ARG A 60 -1.46 16.23 -4.89
N ILE A 61 -1.36 15.48 -3.81
CA ILE A 61 -0.39 14.41 -3.62
C ILE A 61 -1.14 13.09 -3.61
N LEU A 62 -0.76 12.18 -4.48
CA LEU A 62 -1.32 10.83 -4.55
C LEU A 62 -0.20 9.81 -4.49
N VAL A 63 -0.32 8.87 -3.56
CA VAL A 63 0.62 7.76 -3.35
C VAL A 63 -0.13 6.46 -3.47
N GLU A 64 0.50 5.47 -4.09
CA GLU A 64 0.02 4.11 -4.19
C GLU A 64 0.98 3.16 -3.48
N ILE A 65 0.43 2.32 -2.61
CA ILE A 65 1.12 1.26 -1.87
C ILE A 65 0.60 -0.07 -2.38
N THR A 66 1.49 -0.95 -2.84
CA THR A 66 1.16 -2.27 -3.37
C THR A 66 1.53 -3.35 -2.37
N TYR A 67 0.61 -4.25 -2.10
CA TYR A 67 0.78 -5.46 -1.30
C TYR A 67 1.02 -6.68 -2.19
N ASP A 68 1.62 -7.73 -1.64
CA ASP A 68 1.81 -9.02 -2.30
C ASP A 68 0.51 -9.84 -2.41
N GLU A 69 -0.49 -9.51 -1.61
CA GLU A 69 -1.80 -10.18 -1.54
C GLU A 69 -2.96 -9.18 -1.52
N GLU A 70 -4.19 -9.68 -1.65
CA GLU A 70 -5.39 -8.84 -1.54
C GLU A 70 -5.62 -8.41 -0.09
N VAL A 71 -5.93 -7.14 0.10
CA VAL A 71 -6.23 -6.55 1.40
C VAL A 71 -7.60 -5.89 1.41
N THR A 72 -8.27 -6.00 2.55
CA THR A 72 -9.53 -5.28 2.82
C THR A 72 -9.25 -4.15 3.80
N VAL A 73 -9.73 -2.96 3.45
CA VAL A 73 -9.64 -1.77 4.31
C VAL A 73 -11.02 -1.49 4.90
N ASP A 74 -11.08 -1.39 6.22
CA ASP A 74 -12.26 -0.91 6.93
C ASP A 74 -11.95 0.45 7.57
N THR A 75 -12.75 1.44 7.21
CA THR A 75 -12.64 2.83 7.70
C THR A 75 -13.73 3.21 8.69
N SER A 76 -14.56 2.28 9.12
CA SER A 76 -15.67 2.56 10.04
C SER A 76 -15.21 3.10 11.40
N GLY A 77 -14.05 2.64 11.88
CA GLY A 77 -13.42 3.14 13.09
C GLY A 77 -12.53 4.35 12.91
N GLY A 78 -12.04 4.59 11.68
CA GLY A 78 -11.15 5.68 11.33
C GLY A 78 -10.43 5.44 10.01
N THR A 79 -9.93 6.49 9.41
CA THR A 79 -9.29 6.42 8.09
C THR A 79 -7.78 6.24 8.23
N PRO A 80 -7.17 5.20 7.64
CA PRO A 80 -5.73 5.04 7.58
C PRO A 80 -5.03 6.23 6.92
N THR A 81 -3.87 6.61 7.44
CA THR A 81 -3.08 7.75 6.94
C THR A 81 -1.63 7.37 6.69
N LEU A 82 -0.97 8.17 5.85
CA LEU A 82 0.44 8.06 5.52
C LEU A 82 1.08 9.44 5.54
N VAL A 83 2.22 9.59 6.24
CA VAL A 83 2.97 10.84 6.25
C VAL A 83 4.05 10.81 5.17
N ILE A 84 4.08 11.85 4.36
CA ILE A 84 5.11 12.11 3.34
C ILE A 84 6.02 13.22 3.86
N ALA A 85 7.32 12.94 3.88
CA ALA A 85 8.31 13.96 4.23
C ALA A 85 8.44 14.97 3.09
N ASN A 86 8.58 16.26 3.44
CA ASN A 86 8.92 17.34 2.53
C ASN A 86 10.20 18.02 3.04
N ASN A 87 11.21 18.11 2.18
CA ASN A 87 12.47 18.76 2.53
C ASN A 87 12.42 20.30 2.53
N ASN A 88 11.29 20.88 2.05
CA ASN A 88 11.07 22.32 1.94
C ASN A 88 12.22 23.06 1.22
N ALA A 89 12.77 22.48 0.17
CA ALA A 89 13.90 23.07 -0.57
C ALA A 89 13.58 24.43 -1.22
N SER A 90 12.30 24.66 -1.50
CA SER A 90 11.80 25.95 -2.01
C SER A 90 11.87 27.09 -0.98
N GLY A 91 11.98 26.77 0.32
CA GLY A 91 11.90 27.76 1.38
C GLY A 91 10.48 28.32 1.61
N GLY A 92 9.45 27.72 0.99
CA GLY A 92 8.04 28.14 1.10
C GLY A 92 7.38 27.83 2.44
N GLY A 93 8.09 27.18 3.36
CA GLY A 93 7.57 26.84 4.70
C GLY A 93 6.61 25.64 4.70
N TYR A 94 6.50 24.90 3.61
CA TYR A 94 5.64 23.73 3.54
C TYR A 94 6.30 22.55 4.28
N GLY A 95 5.60 22.03 5.28
CA GLY A 95 6.05 20.88 6.08
C GLY A 95 5.64 19.55 5.49
N ASN A 96 5.81 18.49 6.28
CA ASN A 96 5.36 17.14 5.91
C ASN A 96 3.86 17.11 5.62
N HIS A 97 3.46 16.21 4.75
CA HIS A 97 2.07 16.06 4.35
C HIS A 97 1.48 14.75 4.87
N THR A 98 0.33 14.83 5.55
CA THR A 98 -0.46 13.66 5.91
C THR A 98 -1.49 13.41 4.83
N LEU A 99 -1.42 12.23 4.22
CA LEU A 99 -2.35 11.73 3.22
C LEU A 99 -3.33 10.77 3.87
N SER A 100 -4.58 10.79 3.45
CA SER A 100 -5.63 9.87 3.90
C SER A 100 -5.87 8.78 2.87
N TYR A 101 -6.18 7.57 3.33
CA TYR A 101 -6.62 6.50 2.44
C TYR A 101 -7.85 6.94 1.65
N THR A 102 -7.89 6.58 0.36
CA THR A 102 -9.05 6.77 -0.51
C THR A 102 -9.37 5.48 -1.24
N ALA A 103 -10.64 5.10 -1.26
CA ALA A 103 -11.10 3.95 -2.05
C ALA A 103 -11.07 4.25 -3.55
N THR A 104 -11.10 5.54 -3.92
CA THR A 104 -11.08 5.96 -5.33
C THR A 104 -9.78 5.58 -6.01
N GLY A 105 -9.87 4.66 -6.96
CA GLY A 105 -8.73 4.12 -7.69
C GLY A 105 -7.85 3.15 -6.90
N SER A 106 -8.17 2.82 -5.67
CA SER A 106 -7.62 1.65 -4.98
C SER A 106 -8.14 0.38 -5.63
N THR A 107 -7.32 -0.65 -5.63
CA THR A 107 -7.67 -2.01 -6.08
C THR A 107 -7.48 -2.98 -4.92
N LYS A 108 -7.71 -4.26 -5.17
CA LYS A 108 -7.63 -5.30 -4.13
C LYS A 108 -6.29 -5.37 -3.40
N ASN A 109 -5.19 -5.08 -4.09
CA ASN A 109 -3.85 -5.13 -3.52
C ASN A 109 -3.06 -3.82 -3.69
N GLN A 110 -3.70 -2.76 -4.21
CA GLN A 110 -3.08 -1.44 -4.36
C GLN A 110 -3.94 -0.41 -3.64
N LEU A 111 -3.40 0.13 -2.55
CA LEU A 111 -4.08 1.15 -1.76
C LEU A 111 -3.57 2.53 -2.11
N ARG A 112 -4.50 3.48 -2.27
CA ARG A 112 -4.18 4.88 -2.53
C ARG A 112 -4.35 5.74 -1.30
N PHE A 113 -3.40 6.65 -1.12
CA PHE A 113 -3.42 7.69 -0.10
C PHE A 113 -3.32 9.04 -0.78
N GLU A 114 -4.20 9.95 -0.42
CA GLU A 114 -4.39 11.22 -1.11
C GLU A 114 -4.45 12.41 -0.15
N LYS A 115 -3.92 13.53 -0.60
CA LYS A 115 -4.17 14.86 -0.04
C LYS A 115 -4.47 15.81 -1.20
N THR A 116 -5.65 16.44 -1.19
CA THR A 116 -6.14 17.32 -2.27
C THR A 116 -5.87 18.79 -2.06
N SER A 117 -5.37 19.17 -0.89
CA SER A 117 -5.11 20.58 -0.51
C SER A 117 -3.71 20.69 0.07
N ALA A 118 -2.70 20.38 -0.75
CA ALA A 118 -1.31 20.50 -0.38
C ALA A 118 -0.74 21.83 -0.86
N GLY A 119 0.00 22.54 0.00
CA GLY A 119 0.94 23.56 -0.43
C GLY A 119 2.24 22.91 -0.82
N LEU A 120 2.74 23.15 -2.02
CA LEU A 120 3.96 22.58 -2.56
C LEU A 120 4.81 23.68 -3.19
N GLY A 121 6.05 23.77 -2.77
CA GLY A 121 7.01 24.70 -3.36
C GLY A 121 7.72 24.09 -4.56
N ASN A 122 8.00 24.91 -5.56
CA ASN A 122 8.85 24.48 -6.67
C ASN A 122 10.24 24.07 -6.12
N THR A 123 10.76 22.94 -6.56
CA THR A 123 11.99 22.28 -6.07
C THR A 123 11.87 21.54 -4.75
N ASP A 124 10.73 21.57 -4.04
CA ASP A 124 10.54 20.71 -2.90
C ASP A 124 10.67 19.24 -3.30
N VAL A 125 11.28 18.43 -2.42
CA VAL A 125 11.40 17.00 -2.63
C VAL A 125 10.53 16.28 -1.61
N LEU A 126 9.52 15.58 -2.12
CA LEU A 126 8.66 14.74 -1.33
C LEU A 126 9.21 13.30 -1.29
N THR A 127 9.18 12.66 -0.11
CA THR A 127 9.73 11.31 0.08
C THR A 127 8.75 10.40 0.80
N ILE A 128 8.50 9.20 0.22
CA ILE A 128 7.76 8.10 0.81
C ILE A 128 8.76 7.12 1.45
N GLY A 129 8.38 6.47 2.54
CA GLY A 129 9.17 5.41 3.19
C GLY A 129 9.81 5.81 4.50
N GLY A 130 9.74 7.09 4.86
CA GLY A 130 10.21 7.58 6.17
C GLY A 130 9.24 7.34 7.32
N SER A 131 7.97 7.01 7.04
CA SER A 131 6.92 6.76 8.02
C SER A 131 6.09 5.55 7.64
N ASN A 132 5.59 4.83 8.64
CA ASN A 132 4.66 3.72 8.44
C ASN A 132 3.24 4.23 8.22
N ILE A 133 2.35 3.36 7.71
CA ILE A 133 0.92 3.63 7.67
C ILE A 133 0.38 3.64 9.11
N VAL A 134 -0.47 4.61 9.42
CA VAL A 134 -1.17 4.74 10.72
C VAL A 134 -2.64 4.45 10.49
N LEU A 135 -3.20 3.49 11.23
CA LEU A 135 -4.58 3.01 11.02
C LEU A 135 -5.67 3.96 11.53
N ASN A 136 -5.38 4.78 12.54
CA ASN A 136 -6.35 5.70 13.17
C ASN A 136 -7.67 5.00 13.58
N SER A 137 -7.58 3.81 14.16
CA SER A 137 -8.71 2.92 14.50
C SER A 137 -9.43 2.27 13.30
N GLY A 138 -9.00 2.49 12.06
CA GLY A 138 -9.38 1.66 10.93
C GLY A 138 -8.60 0.35 10.91
N THR A 139 -8.83 -0.49 9.89
CA THR A 139 -8.06 -1.73 9.72
C THR A 139 -7.62 -1.93 8.27
N ILE A 140 -6.51 -2.64 8.09
CA ILE A 140 -6.06 -3.20 6.82
C ILE A 140 -5.73 -4.67 7.09
N VAL A 141 -6.49 -5.58 6.51
CA VAL A 141 -6.41 -7.01 6.80
C VAL A 141 -6.34 -7.83 5.51
N ASP A 142 -5.80 -9.04 5.61
CA ASP A 142 -5.84 -10.02 4.55
C ASP A 142 -7.29 -10.34 4.17
N THR A 143 -7.62 -10.18 2.88
CA THR A 143 -8.97 -10.44 2.37
C THR A 143 -9.35 -11.92 2.46
N ALA A 144 -8.43 -12.84 2.18
CA ALA A 144 -8.69 -14.27 2.23
C ALA A 144 -8.91 -14.74 3.68
N ALA A 145 -8.11 -14.25 4.62
CA ALA A 145 -8.29 -14.53 6.03
C ALA A 145 -9.61 -13.97 6.57
N ALA A 146 -9.97 -12.74 6.20
CA ALA A 146 -11.23 -12.11 6.59
C ALA A 146 -12.44 -12.88 6.06
N ALA A 147 -12.41 -13.34 4.82
CA ALA A 147 -13.44 -14.17 4.22
C ALA A 147 -13.62 -15.52 4.93
N ALA A 148 -12.55 -16.05 5.53
CA ALA A 148 -12.59 -17.27 6.35
C ALA A 148 -12.96 -17.03 7.82
N GLY A 149 -13.33 -15.80 8.21
CA GLY A 149 -13.67 -15.43 9.57
C GLY A 149 -12.47 -15.21 10.49
N ASN A 150 -11.27 -15.11 9.95
CA ASN A 150 -10.05 -14.82 10.67
C ASN A 150 -9.60 -13.37 10.45
N THR A 151 -8.82 -12.82 11.37
CA THR A 151 -8.23 -11.48 11.20
C THR A 151 -6.72 -11.61 11.16
N VAL A 152 -6.15 -11.40 9.98
CA VAL A 152 -4.70 -11.30 9.78
C VAL A 152 -4.39 -9.87 9.33
N ALA A 153 -3.74 -9.11 10.20
CA ALA A 153 -3.38 -7.73 9.91
C ALA A 153 -2.30 -7.66 8.82
N ALA A 154 -2.49 -6.79 7.85
CA ALA A 154 -1.47 -6.49 6.85
C ALA A 154 -0.30 -5.71 7.47
N SER A 155 0.88 -5.86 6.91
CA SER A 155 2.03 -5.06 7.32
C SER A 155 1.81 -3.58 7.00
N LEU A 156 2.10 -2.73 7.97
CA LEU A 156 2.05 -1.25 7.83
C LEU A 156 3.44 -0.65 7.61
N VAL A 157 4.47 -1.49 7.63
CA VAL A 157 5.88 -1.08 7.63
C VAL A 157 6.35 -0.80 6.21
N LEU A 158 6.85 0.41 5.98
CA LEU A 158 7.43 0.85 4.70
C LEU A 158 8.95 0.95 4.74
N SER A 159 9.56 0.98 5.93
CA SER A 159 11.00 1.19 6.11
C SER A 159 11.89 0.07 5.55
N GLY A 160 11.32 -1.08 5.22
CA GLY A 160 12.04 -2.18 4.56
C GLY A 160 12.21 -2.00 3.05
N LEU A 161 11.53 -1.01 2.46
CA LEU A 161 11.59 -0.70 1.04
C LEU A 161 12.51 0.51 0.79
N THR A 162 13.07 0.56 -0.42
CA THR A 162 13.81 1.75 -0.84
C THR A 162 12.87 2.96 -0.86
N ALA A 163 13.26 4.02 -0.17
CA ALA A 163 12.51 5.27 -0.16
C ALA A 163 12.35 5.82 -1.58
N VAL A 164 11.17 6.35 -1.88
CA VAL A 164 10.85 6.94 -3.18
C VAL A 164 10.75 8.44 -3.02
N ALA A 165 11.60 9.17 -3.72
CA ALA A 165 11.61 10.62 -3.74
C ALA A 165 11.08 11.16 -5.06
N ARG A 166 10.41 12.32 -5.01
CA ARG A 166 9.96 13.06 -6.20
C ARG A 166 10.09 14.57 -5.96
N THR A 167 10.69 15.24 -6.94
CA THR A 167 10.77 16.71 -6.96
C THR A 167 9.47 17.30 -7.49
N VAL A 168 9.00 18.34 -6.82
CA VAL A 168 7.88 19.17 -7.25
C VAL A 168 8.37 20.10 -8.37
N SER A 169 7.63 20.17 -9.46
CA SER A 169 7.91 21.06 -10.59
C SER A 169 6.90 22.20 -10.69
N SER A 170 7.28 23.26 -11.33
CA SER A 170 6.37 24.35 -11.72
C SER A 170 5.45 23.93 -12.85
#